data_5ebcc0ee4e48b926f2c43edf32a2d3ee
#
_entry.id   5ebcc0ee4e48b926f2c43edf32a2d3ee
#
_cell.length_a   1.000
_cell.length_b   1.000
_cell.length_c   1.000
_cell.angle_alpha   90.00
_cell.angle_beta   90.00
_cell.angle_gamma   90.00
#
_symmetry.space_group_name_H-M   'P 1'
#
loop_
_entity.id
_entity.type
_entity.pdbx_description
1 polymer ?
#
loop_
_entity_poly.entity_id
_entity_poly.type
_entity_poly.pdbx_seq_one_letter_code
_entity_poly.pdbx_strand_id
1 'polypeptide(L)'
;VIPAVNQVELHPFFQQENALALKREYGVIPEAWGPFAEGKHGIFTHPVLTEIGQKYGKTAAQVALRWNVQRGVVVIPKSVHRERMEQNLAIWDFALSESDMKAIAKLDLGHSEIVDHRDPGFVRALHSMKIHE
;
A
#
# COMPACT_ATOMS: atom_id res chain seq x y z
N VAL A 1 -6.03 23.26 -12.67
CA VAL A 1 -6.26 22.88 -11.28
C VAL A 1 -5.39 21.68 -10.93
N ILE A 2 -4.61 21.78 -9.87
CA ILE A 2 -3.81 20.66 -9.34
C ILE A 2 -4.70 19.85 -8.38
N PRO A 3 -4.81 18.52 -8.53
CA PRO A 3 -5.58 17.70 -7.60
C PRO A 3 -4.95 17.71 -6.20
N ALA A 4 -5.76 17.72 -5.16
CA ALA A 4 -5.25 17.66 -3.78
C ALA A 4 -4.73 16.25 -3.43
N VAL A 5 -5.41 15.22 -3.91
CA VAL A 5 -5.09 13.81 -3.65
C VAL A 5 -5.10 13.04 -4.96
N ASN A 6 -4.20 12.06 -5.07
CA ASN A 6 -4.25 11.05 -6.14
C ASN A 6 -4.11 9.67 -5.52
N GLN A 7 -5.19 8.89 -5.61
CA GLN A 7 -5.25 7.52 -5.11
C GLN A 7 -4.73 6.55 -6.17
N VAL A 8 -3.79 5.70 -5.79
CA VAL A 8 -3.16 4.71 -6.67
C VAL A 8 -2.99 3.38 -5.94
N GLU A 9 -2.84 2.27 -6.70
CA GLU A 9 -2.36 1.02 -6.13
C GLU A 9 -0.98 1.23 -5.53
N LEU A 10 -0.82 0.93 -4.24
CA LEU A 10 0.47 1.07 -3.60
C LEU A 10 0.59 0.16 -2.37
N HIS A 11 1.55 -0.73 -2.42
CA HIS A 11 1.87 -1.71 -1.38
C HIS A 11 3.33 -2.16 -1.52
N PRO A 12 3.91 -2.94 -0.57
CA PRO A 12 5.30 -3.36 -0.61
C PRO A 12 5.77 -4.04 -1.90
N PHE A 13 4.88 -4.66 -2.65
CA PHE A 13 5.21 -5.35 -3.91
C PHE A 13 4.99 -4.50 -5.17
N PHE A 14 4.36 -3.33 -5.04
CA PHE A 14 4.24 -2.33 -6.09
C PHE A 14 4.36 -0.94 -5.49
N GLN A 15 5.58 -0.41 -5.47
CA GLN A 15 5.95 0.74 -4.62
C GLN A 15 5.83 2.09 -5.30
N GLN A 16 5.77 2.12 -6.63
CA GLN A 16 5.50 3.31 -7.43
C GLN A 16 6.38 4.53 -7.13
N GLU A 17 7.68 4.35 -6.93
CA GLU A 17 8.61 5.42 -6.54
C GLU A 17 8.57 6.62 -7.50
N ASN A 18 8.56 6.36 -8.83
CA ASN A 18 8.49 7.43 -9.82
C ASN A 18 7.19 8.25 -9.72
N ALA A 19 6.06 7.57 -9.49
CA ALA A 19 4.78 8.24 -9.32
C ALA A 19 4.75 9.07 -8.03
N LEU A 20 5.34 8.56 -6.95
CA LEU A 20 5.45 9.31 -5.69
C LEU A 20 6.36 10.53 -5.82
N ALA A 21 7.49 10.41 -6.53
CA ALA A 21 8.37 11.54 -6.79
C ALA A 21 7.64 12.67 -7.55
N LEU A 22 6.93 12.31 -8.62
CA LEU A 22 6.12 13.27 -9.40
C LEU A 22 5.02 13.92 -8.55
N LYS A 23 4.31 13.15 -7.71
CA LYS A 23 3.28 13.71 -6.81
C LYS A 23 3.85 14.72 -5.83
N ARG A 24 5.03 14.44 -5.26
CA ARG A 24 5.72 15.40 -4.37
C ARG A 24 6.06 16.70 -5.10
N GLU A 25 6.56 16.61 -6.34
CA GLU A 25 6.88 17.78 -7.17
C GLU A 25 5.67 18.68 -7.37
N TYR A 26 4.48 18.11 -7.60
CA TYR A 26 3.24 18.86 -7.80
C TYR A 26 2.47 19.17 -6.50
N GLY A 27 2.98 18.78 -5.34
CA GLY A 27 2.28 18.98 -4.07
C GLY A 27 1.00 18.16 -3.92
N VAL A 28 0.89 17.05 -4.64
CA VAL A 28 -0.27 16.14 -4.60
C VAL A 28 -0.05 15.06 -3.53
N ILE A 29 -1.02 14.89 -2.64
CA ILE A 29 -0.94 13.86 -1.60
C ILE A 29 -1.24 12.48 -2.21
N PRO A 30 -0.32 11.51 -2.10
CA PRO A 30 -0.58 10.15 -2.52
C PRO A 30 -1.47 9.42 -1.51
N GLU A 31 -2.44 8.67 -2.00
CA GLU A 31 -3.26 7.75 -1.22
C GLU A 31 -3.16 6.35 -1.81
N ALA A 32 -2.96 5.34 -0.95
CA ALA A 32 -2.84 3.95 -1.37
C ALA A 32 -4.20 3.25 -1.32
N TRP A 33 -4.69 2.78 -2.47
CA TRP A 33 -5.65 1.69 -2.46
C TRP A 33 -4.89 0.35 -2.49
N GLY A 34 -5.51 -0.70 -1.97
CA GLY A 34 -4.89 -2.01 -1.88
C GLY A 34 -3.60 -2.05 -1.02
N PRO A 35 -3.51 -1.36 0.15
CA PRO A 35 -2.27 -1.31 0.93
C PRO A 35 -1.77 -2.69 1.39
N PHE A 36 -2.63 -3.70 1.30
CA PHE A 36 -2.33 -5.10 1.58
C PHE A 36 -2.29 -5.98 0.32
N ALA A 37 -2.06 -5.42 -0.88
CA ALA A 37 -1.95 -6.15 -2.14
C ALA A 37 -3.12 -7.12 -2.40
N GLU A 38 -4.35 -6.78 -1.96
CA GLU A 38 -5.52 -7.66 -2.01
C GLU A 38 -5.28 -9.05 -1.37
N GLY A 39 -4.37 -9.12 -0.38
CA GLY A 39 -3.95 -10.37 0.27
C GLY A 39 -3.00 -11.23 -0.56
N LYS A 40 -2.56 -10.77 -1.73
CA LYS A 40 -1.60 -11.49 -2.58
C LYS A 40 -0.20 -11.53 -1.96
N HIS A 41 0.67 -12.36 -2.54
CA HIS A 41 2.07 -12.53 -2.13
C HIS A 41 2.26 -12.93 -0.66
N GLY A 42 1.21 -13.44 -0.01
CA GLY A 42 1.28 -13.79 1.41
C GLY A 42 1.64 -12.61 2.30
N ILE A 43 1.20 -11.38 1.96
CA ILE A 43 1.62 -10.14 2.63
C ILE A 43 1.50 -10.20 4.16
N PHE A 44 0.50 -10.89 4.69
CA PHE A 44 0.27 -11.01 6.13
C PHE A 44 1.25 -11.96 6.85
N THR A 45 1.97 -12.79 6.09
CA THR A 45 2.93 -13.78 6.59
C THR A 45 4.27 -13.70 5.87
N HIS A 46 4.48 -12.67 5.06
CA HIS A 46 5.69 -12.50 4.27
C HIS A 46 6.92 -12.42 5.19
N PRO A 47 7.97 -13.26 4.96
CA PRO A 47 9.10 -13.38 5.88
C PRO A 47 9.73 -12.04 6.26
N VAL A 48 10.04 -11.19 5.28
CA VAL A 48 10.65 -9.88 5.52
C VAL A 48 9.76 -8.98 6.39
N LEU A 49 8.47 -8.90 6.08
CA LEU A 49 7.54 -8.05 6.84
C LEU A 49 7.29 -8.60 8.24
N THR A 50 7.25 -9.92 8.38
CA THR A 50 7.08 -10.59 9.68
C THR A 50 8.31 -10.41 10.56
N GLU A 51 9.52 -10.59 10.02
CA GLU A 51 10.78 -10.39 10.75
C GLU A 51 10.92 -8.93 11.23
N ILE A 52 10.60 -7.97 10.37
CA ILE A 52 10.58 -6.55 10.75
C ILE A 52 9.55 -6.32 11.86
N GLY A 53 8.34 -6.85 11.70
CA GLY A 53 7.28 -6.72 12.70
C GLY A 53 7.68 -7.26 14.08
N GLN A 54 8.36 -8.39 14.12
CA GLN A 54 8.85 -8.99 15.38
C GLN A 54 9.75 -8.04 16.19
N LYS A 55 10.58 -7.22 15.52
CA LYS A 55 11.45 -6.23 16.18
C LYS A 55 10.65 -5.20 16.98
N TYR A 56 9.43 -4.90 16.56
CA TYR A 56 8.58 -3.86 17.12
C TYR A 56 7.35 -4.42 17.86
N GLY A 57 7.19 -5.74 17.92
CA GLY A 57 5.98 -6.38 18.47
C GLY A 57 4.73 -6.10 17.60
N LYS A 58 4.90 -6.01 16.27
CA LYS A 58 3.86 -5.65 15.30
C LYS A 58 3.64 -6.76 14.27
N THR A 59 2.46 -6.77 13.68
CA THR A 59 2.13 -7.68 12.57
C THR A 59 2.73 -7.19 11.25
N ALA A 60 2.85 -8.09 10.27
CA ALA A 60 3.26 -7.73 8.90
C ALA A 60 2.33 -6.67 8.28
N ALA A 61 1.02 -6.74 8.58
CA ALA A 61 0.05 -5.72 8.15
C ALA A 61 0.38 -4.33 8.72
N GLN A 62 0.67 -4.25 10.01
CA GLN A 62 1.06 -2.98 10.65
C GLN A 62 2.37 -2.43 10.08
N VAL A 63 3.33 -3.30 9.76
CA VAL A 63 4.58 -2.91 9.07
C VAL A 63 4.27 -2.32 7.69
N ALA A 64 3.43 -2.96 6.90
CA ALA A 64 3.06 -2.46 5.57
C ALA A 64 2.34 -1.10 5.62
N LEU A 65 1.46 -0.90 6.60
CA LEU A 65 0.80 0.40 6.81
C LEU A 65 1.80 1.47 7.26
N ARG A 66 2.65 1.15 8.25
CA ARG A 66 3.64 2.10 8.76
C ARG A 66 4.65 2.50 7.67
N TRP A 67 5.06 1.55 6.85
CA TRP A 67 5.92 1.81 5.69
C TRP A 67 5.31 2.83 4.72
N ASN A 68 4.02 2.68 4.38
CA ASN A 68 3.31 3.66 3.55
C ASN A 68 3.28 5.05 4.20
N VAL A 69 2.89 5.12 5.47
CA VAL A 69 2.77 6.39 6.21
C VAL A 69 4.12 7.11 6.30
N GLN A 70 5.23 6.38 6.54
CA GLN A 70 6.57 6.98 6.58
C GLN A 70 7.04 7.51 5.22
N ARG A 71 6.45 7.04 4.12
CA ARG A 71 6.67 7.56 2.77
C ARG A 71 5.76 8.75 2.43
N GLY A 72 4.93 9.21 3.37
CA GLY A 72 3.97 10.30 3.16
C GLY A 72 2.73 9.87 2.38
N VAL A 73 2.38 8.58 2.42
CA VAL A 73 1.23 8.00 1.74
C VAL A 73 0.09 7.80 2.71
N VAL A 74 -1.10 8.30 2.39
CA VAL A 74 -2.33 8.02 3.13
C VAL A 74 -2.76 6.59 2.86
N VAL A 75 -3.22 5.88 3.88
CA VAL A 75 -3.69 4.48 3.78
C VAL A 75 -5.13 4.36 4.25
N ILE A 76 -5.91 3.56 3.54
CA ILE A 76 -7.33 3.30 3.82
C ILE A 76 -7.59 1.78 3.95
N PRO A 77 -7.01 1.12 4.97
CA PRO A 77 -7.13 -0.32 5.14
C PRO A 77 -8.56 -0.71 5.52
N LYS A 78 -9.19 -1.56 4.70
CA LYS A 78 -10.53 -2.08 4.94
C LYS A 78 -10.49 -3.27 5.88
N SER A 79 -11.34 -3.29 6.91
CA SER A 79 -11.62 -4.47 7.73
C SER A 79 -13.06 -4.51 8.20
N VAL A 80 -13.58 -5.71 8.43
CA VAL A 80 -14.86 -5.96 9.10
C VAL A 80 -14.66 -6.57 10.49
N HIS A 81 -13.42 -6.80 10.90
CA HIS A 81 -13.03 -7.35 12.20
C HIS A 81 -12.53 -6.22 13.10
N ARG A 82 -13.17 -6.03 14.24
CA ARG A 82 -12.83 -4.99 15.21
C ARG A 82 -11.35 -5.02 15.60
N GLU A 83 -10.84 -6.19 15.95
CA GLU A 83 -9.43 -6.37 16.34
C GLU A 83 -8.45 -5.88 15.25
N ARG A 84 -8.75 -6.17 13.97
CA ARG A 84 -7.92 -5.70 12.85
C ARG A 84 -8.03 -4.19 12.65
N MET A 85 -9.20 -3.60 12.91
CA MET A 85 -9.36 -2.14 12.85
C MET A 85 -8.52 -1.47 13.95
N GLU A 86 -8.52 -2.03 15.17
CA GLU A 86 -7.66 -1.56 16.27
C GLU A 86 -6.17 -1.70 15.92
N GLN A 87 -5.75 -2.84 15.36
CA GLN A 87 -4.37 -3.04 14.89
C GLN A 87 -3.99 -2.05 13.78
N ASN A 88 -4.87 -1.78 12.82
CA ASN A 88 -4.60 -0.84 11.73
C ASN A 88 -4.40 0.60 12.23
N LEU A 89 -5.01 0.98 13.35
CA LEU A 89 -4.80 2.26 14.02
C LEU A 89 -3.52 2.28 14.87
N ALA A 90 -3.09 1.13 15.41
CA ALA A 90 -1.94 0.99 16.32
C ALA A 90 -0.60 0.94 15.54
N ILE A 91 -0.36 1.95 14.70
CA ILE A 91 0.85 2.08 13.87
C ILE A 91 1.66 3.35 14.16
N TRP A 92 1.25 4.13 15.15
CA TRP A 92 1.86 5.42 15.47
C TRP A 92 2.90 5.36 16.59
N ASP A 93 2.95 4.26 17.32
CA ASP A 93 3.82 4.01 18.46
C ASP A 93 5.18 3.37 18.10
N PHE A 94 5.48 3.19 16.82
CA PHE A 94 6.76 2.70 16.34
C PHE A 94 7.14 3.38 15.01
N ALA A 95 8.41 3.29 14.65
CA ALA A 95 8.92 3.74 13.36
C ALA A 95 9.88 2.70 12.79
N LEU A 96 9.76 2.44 11.49
CA LEU A 96 10.67 1.58 10.76
C LEU A 96 12.02 2.27 10.60
N SER A 97 13.10 1.55 10.83
CA SER A 97 14.46 2.02 10.62
C SER A 97 14.77 2.18 9.12
N GLU A 98 15.83 2.89 8.80
CA GLU A 98 16.30 3.00 7.42
C GLU A 98 16.64 1.63 6.81
N SER A 99 17.20 0.70 7.60
CA SER A 99 17.48 -0.66 7.16
C SER A 99 16.20 -1.46 6.87
N ASP A 100 15.15 -1.26 7.66
CA ASP A 100 13.85 -1.89 7.42
C ASP A 100 13.21 -1.34 6.15
N MET A 101 13.24 -0.02 5.94
CA MET A 101 12.76 0.61 4.71
C MET A 101 13.50 0.08 3.47
N LYS A 102 14.83 -0.07 3.55
CA LYS A 102 15.64 -0.67 2.47
C LYS A 102 15.32 -2.14 2.22
N ALA A 103 15.03 -2.90 3.28
CA ALA A 103 14.63 -4.31 3.15
C ALA A 103 13.29 -4.43 2.41
N ILE A 104 12.31 -3.58 2.76
CA ILE A 104 11.01 -3.54 2.09
C ILE A 104 11.14 -3.05 0.64
N ALA A 105 12.03 -2.09 0.37
CA ALA A 105 12.27 -1.60 -1.00
C ALA A 105 12.65 -2.71 -1.99
N LYS A 106 13.31 -3.77 -1.52
CA LYS A 106 13.69 -4.93 -2.36
C LYS A 106 12.52 -5.83 -2.75
N LEU A 107 11.34 -5.62 -2.19
CA LEU A 107 10.14 -6.41 -2.50
C LEU A 107 9.40 -5.90 -3.74
N ASP A 108 9.78 -4.74 -4.27
CA ASP A 108 9.12 -4.12 -5.41
C ASP A 108 9.23 -4.98 -6.68
N LEU A 109 8.10 -5.33 -7.26
CA LEU A 109 8.01 -6.04 -8.54
C LEU A 109 8.06 -5.10 -9.73
N GLY A 110 7.84 -3.79 -9.51
CA GLY A 110 7.82 -2.77 -10.55
C GLY A 110 6.58 -2.78 -11.45
N HIS A 111 5.58 -3.62 -11.13
CA HIS A 111 4.32 -3.71 -11.87
C HIS A 111 3.18 -4.17 -10.95
N SER A 112 1.94 -3.88 -11.36
CA SER A 112 0.74 -4.40 -10.69
C SER A 112 0.49 -5.85 -11.11
N GLU A 113 0.07 -6.67 -10.14
CA GLU A 113 -0.49 -8.01 -10.37
C GLU A 113 -1.99 -8.07 -10.01
N ILE A 114 -2.57 -6.94 -9.66
CA ILE A 114 -4.00 -6.82 -9.32
C ILE A 114 -4.77 -6.36 -10.55
N VAL A 115 -4.33 -5.27 -11.18
CA VAL A 115 -4.97 -4.65 -12.35
C VAL A 115 -3.92 -4.18 -13.36
N ASP A 116 -4.21 -4.33 -14.65
CA ASP A 116 -3.46 -3.66 -15.71
C ASP A 116 -4.40 -2.72 -16.47
N HIS A 117 -4.32 -1.43 -16.14
CA HIS A 117 -5.10 -0.40 -16.83
C HIS A 117 -4.69 -0.18 -18.30
N ARG A 118 -3.63 -0.82 -18.77
CA ARG A 118 -3.19 -0.81 -20.18
C ARG A 118 -3.74 -2.02 -20.95
N ASP A 119 -4.29 -3.03 -20.25
CA ASP A 119 -4.96 -4.15 -20.90
C ASP A 119 -6.35 -3.72 -21.43
N PRO A 120 -6.58 -3.73 -22.75
CA PRO A 120 -7.87 -3.36 -23.32
C PRO A 120 -9.03 -4.26 -22.87
N GLY A 121 -8.75 -5.51 -22.51
CA GLY A 121 -9.74 -6.45 -21.98
C GLY A 121 -10.21 -6.02 -20.59
N PHE A 122 -9.27 -5.70 -19.71
CA PHE A 122 -9.57 -5.20 -18.36
C PHE A 122 -10.32 -3.86 -18.41
N VAL A 123 -9.89 -2.92 -19.27
CA VAL A 123 -10.56 -1.62 -19.43
C VAL A 123 -12.01 -1.80 -19.89
N ARG A 124 -12.27 -2.69 -20.85
CA ARG A 124 -13.64 -3.00 -21.30
C ARG A 124 -14.48 -3.63 -20.20
N ALA A 125 -13.91 -4.54 -19.41
CA ALA A 125 -14.60 -5.16 -18.28
C ALA A 125 -14.99 -4.11 -17.23
N LEU A 126 -14.09 -3.20 -16.86
CA LEU A 126 -14.40 -2.07 -15.98
C LEU A 126 -15.52 -1.19 -16.51
N HIS A 127 -15.47 -0.86 -17.80
CA HIS A 127 -16.50 -0.02 -18.44
C HIS A 127 -17.88 -0.67 -18.47
N SER A 128 -17.92 -2.00 -18.49
CA SER A 128 -19.18 -2.77 -18.46
C SER A 128 -19.76 -2.97 -17.07
N MET A 129 -19.00 -2.68 -16.01
CA MET A 129 -19.48 -2.82 -14.63
C MET A 129 -20.55 -1.78 -14.33
N LYS A 130 -21.75 -2.25 -14.00
CA LYS A 130 -22.79 -1.39 -13.44
C LYS A 130 -22.52 -1.21 -11.95
N ILE A 131 -22.23 0.01 -11.55
CA ILE A 131 -21.93 0.35 -10.14
C ILE A 131 -23.21 0.76 -9.41
N HIS A 132 -24.23 1.18 -10.15
CA HIS A 132 -25.56 1.52 -9.63
C HIS A 132 -26.64 0.91 -10.52
N GLU A 133 -27.69 0.38 -9.91
CA GLU A 133 -28.98 0.11 -10.56
C GLU A 133 -29.89 1.33 -10.40
#